data_5aae34aa66bc78ac7b904ed907547c6a
#
_entry.id   5aae34aa66bc78ac7b904ed907547c6a
#
_cell.length_a   1.000
_cell.length_b   1.000
_cell.length_c   1.000
_cell.angle_alpha   90.00
_cell.angle_beta   90.00
_cell.angle_gamma   90.00
#
_symmetry.space_group_name_H-M   'P 1'
#
loop_
_entity.id
_entity.type
_entity.pdbx_description
1 polymer ?
#
loop_
_entity_poly.entity_id
_entity_poly.type
_entity_poly.pdbx_seq_one_letter_code
_entity_poly.pdbx_strand_id
1 'polypeptide(L)'
;MPFLYPVASNSLSIRTRDIPAIPMNQFNQLVEDIRQVLGPSSGLDSADVDVEDLTLLMERYVSNSKEWATYAMGNANLPYTRNLVDEGNGKANLLVLVWTPGKASPIHDHGNAHCVMKILRGNLTETRYDFPNGDKAQPMQVKSENVHNENAVAYMADELGLHRVSNQDSDYAVSLHLYTPPNVAKTGCNTFNVETGKKTHVPKCSNYSAYGRRVKE
;
A
#
# COMPACT_ATOMS: atom_id res chain seq x y z
N MET A 1 40.28 63.14 24.86
CA MET A 1 40.15 61.76 25.29
C MET A 1 38.65 61.45 25.35
N PRO A 2 38.09 60.64 24.46
CA PRO A 2 36.69 60.26 24.57
C PRO A 2 36.57 58.92 25.35
N PHE A 3 35.63 58.89 26.28
CA PHE A 3 35.29 57.76 27.11
C PHE A 3 34.52 56.70 26.29
N LEU A 4 35.04 55.47 26.23
CA LEU A 4 34.37 54.30 25.68
C LEU A 4 33.53 53.63 26.77
N TYR A 5 32.20 53.52 26.57
CA TYR A 5 31.33 52.70 27.39
C TYR A 5 31.28 51.29 26.81
N PRO A 6 31.36 50.22 27.64
CA PRO A 6 31.22 48.88 27.17
C PRO A 6 29.75 48.58 26.88
N VAL A 7 29.46 48.10 25.66
CA VAL A 7 28.14 47.57 25.28
C VAL A 7 28.04 46.13 25.81
N ALA A 8 27.16 45.90 26.77
CA ALA A 8 26.86 44.56 27.25
C ALA A 8 26.00 43.82 26.20
N SER A 9 26.55 42.78 25.61
CA SER A 9 25.80 41.85 24.74
C SER A 9 24.98 40.87 25.60
N ASN A 10 23.68 41.14 25.74
CA ASN A 10 22.74 40.16 26.27
C ASN A 10 22.46 39.11 25.22
N SER A 11 23.16 37.97 25.24
CA SER A 11 22.77 36.78 24.52
C SER A 11 21.57 36.11 25.22
N LEU A 12 20.37 36.29 24.68
CA LEU A 12 19.20 35.52 25.06
C LEU A 12 19.43 34.08 24.62
N SER A 13 19.86 33.25 25.58
CA SER A 13 19.82 31.77 25.41
C SER A 13 18.37 31.32 25.38
N ILE A 14 17.83 31.06 24.19
CA ILE A 14 16.54 30.35 24.02
C ILE A 14 16.77 28.93 24.49
N ARG A 15 16.34 28.60 25.71
CA ARG A 15 16.23 27.21 26.15
C ARG A 15 15.18 26.54 25.25
N THR A 16 15.63 25.72 24.31
CA THR A 16 14.76 24.74 23.67
C THR A 16 14.20 23.85 24.78
N ARG A 17 12.90 23.99 25.08
CA ARG A 17 12.22 23.06 25.96
C ARG A 17 12.34 21.71 25.28
N ASP A 18 12.89 20.73 26.00
CA ASP A 18 12.79 19.31 25.61
C ASP A 18 11.31 18.94 25.56
N ILE A 19 10.70 19.07 24.39
CA ILE A 19 9.37 18.52 24.14
C ILE A 19 9.61 17.02 24.07
N PRO A 20 9.06 16.21 25.01
CA PRO A 20 9.22 14.77 24.94
C PRO A 20 8.69 14.31 23.57
N ALA A 21 9.52 13.58 22.83
CA ALA A 21 9.11 12.99 21.57
C ALA A 21 7.88 12.12 21.85
N ILE A 22 6.76 12.41 21.18
CA ILE A 22 5.59 11.53 21.22
C ILE A 22 6.05 10.19 20.66
N PRO A 23 5.95 9.09 21.41
CA PRO A 23 6.39 7.81 20.89
C PRO A 23 5.65 7.52 19.57
N MET A 24 6.41 7.22 18.53
CA MET A 24 5.88 6.87 17.22
C MET A 24 5.02 5.60 17.39
N ASN A 25 3.80 5.60 16.85
CA ASN A 25 2.99 4.40 16.87
C ASN A 25 3.58 3.32 15.95
N GLN A 26 3.21 2.06 16.15
CA GLN A 26 3.81 0.93 15.42
C GLN A 26 3.55 0.98 13.91
N PHE A 27 2.41 1.55 13.47
CA PHE A 27 2.12 1.74 12.05
C PHE A 27 3.07 2.75 11.40
N ASN A 28 3.32 3.88 12.05
CA ASN A 28 4.27 4.87 11.56
C ASN A 28 5.70 4.33 11.58
N GLN A 29 6.05 3.50 12.58
CA GLN A 29 7.34 2.82 12.61
C GLN A 29 7.48 1.86 11.42
N LEU A 30 6.44 1.08 11.09
CA LEU A 30 6.43 0.23 9.90
C LEU A 30 6.68 1.04 8.62
N VAL A 31 6.04 2.20 8.47
CA VAL A 31 6.24 3.09 7.30
C VAL A 31 7.71 3.51 7.20
N GLU A 32 8.32 3.88 8.32
CA GLU A 32 9.70 4.32 8.35
C GLU A 32 10.68 3.17 8.10
N ASP A 33 10.43 1.99 8.66
CA ASP A 33 11.25 0.79 8.42
C ASP A 33 11.20 0.37 6.94
N ILE A 34 10.03 0.44 6.29
CA ILE A 34 9.90 0.22 4.85
C ILE A 34 10.75 1.21 4.05
N ARG A 35 10.73 2.50 4.41
CA ARG A 35 11.58 3.52 3.76
C ARG A 35 13.07 3.22 3.92
N GLN A 36 13.48 2.73 5.09
CA GLN A 36 14.87 2.36 5.35
C GLN A 36 15.32 1.18 4.49
N VAL A 37 14.51 0.13 4.38
CA VAL A 37 14.80 -1.02 3.50
C VAL A 37 14.87 -0.59 2.04
N LEU A 38 13.94 0.24 1.57
CA LEU A 38 13.95 0.74 0.20
C LEU A 38 15.12 1.70 -0.09
N GLY A 39 15.70 2.33 0.95
CA GLY A 39 16.82 3.25 0.85
C GLY A 39 16.50 4.59 0.18
N PRO A 40 17.49 5.52 0.09
CA PRO A 40 17.25 6.92 -0.24
C PRO A 40 17.09 7.23 -1.73
N SER A 41 17.53 6.36 -2.66
CA SER A 41 17.47 6.63 -4.10
C SER A 41 16.16 6.16 -4.72
N SER A 42 15.67 6.84 -5.75
CA SER A 42 14.53 6.42 -6.58
C SER A 42 15.00 5.59 -7.80
N GLY A 43 14.07 5.03 -8.58
CA GLY A 43 14.39 4.36 -9.84
C GLY A 43 14.75 2.88 -9.72
N LEU A 44 14.21 2.19 -8.71
CA LEU A 44 14.27 0.73 -8.62
C LEU A 44 13.51 0.06 -9.76
N ASP A 45 14.07 -1.01 -10.29
CA ASP A 45 13.28 -2.06 -10.94
C ASP A 45 12.95 -3.17 -9.92
N SER A 46 12.12 -4.14 -10.33
CA SER A 46 11.68 -5.22 -9.43
C SER A 46 12.80 -6.13 -8.96
N ALA A 47 13.90 -6.24 -9.72
CA ALA A 47 15.04 -7.11 -9.40
C ALA A 47 15.90 -6.56 -8.24
N ASP A 48 15.80 -5.26 -7.96
CA ASP A 48 16.59 -4.59 -6.91
C ASP A 48 15.92 -4.61 -5.53
N VAL A 49 14.70 -5.19 -5.42
CA VAL A 49 13.91 -5.15 -4.18
C VAL A 49 14.13 -6.40 -3.36
N ASP A 50 14.51 -6.23 -2.11
CA ASP A 50 14.47 -7.30 -1.10
C ASP A 50 13.04 -7.47 -0.57
N VAL A 51 12.31 -8.38 -1.23
CA VAL A 51 10.90 -8.67 -0.91
C VAL A 51 10.76 -9.41 0.41
N GLU A 52 11.76 -10.22 0.79
CA GLU A 52 11.72 -10.98 2.04
C GLU A 52 11.75 -10.04 3.23
N ASP A 53 12.65 -9.06 3.25
CA ASP A 53 12.72 -8.05 4.31
C ASP A 53 11.43 -7.23 4.40
N LEU A 54 10.87 -6.79 3.27
CA LEU A 54 9.60 -6.07 3.25
C LEU A 54 8.43 -6.92 3.78
N THR A 55 8.39 -8.21 3.41
CA THR A 55 7.38 -9.15 3.90
C THR A 55 7.49 -9.34 5.41
N LEU A 56 8.70 -9.53 5.94
CA LEU A 56 8.95 -9.66 7.37
C LEU A 56 8.53 -8.41 8.16
N LEU A 57 8.75 -7.21 7.62
CA LEU A 57 8.26 -5.97 8.24
C LEU A 57 6.73 -5.95 8.32
N MET A 58 6.06 -6.33 7.23
CA MET A 58 4.60 -6.42 7.20
C MET A 58 4.06 -7.48 8.18
N GLU A 59 4.74 -8.62 8.33
CA GLU A 59 4.36 -9.67 9.27
C GLU A 59 4.49 -9.25 10.74
N ARG A 60 5.57 -8.54 11.09
CA ARG A 60 5.83 -8.08 12.46
C ARG A 60 4.83 -7.06 12.97
N TYR A 61 4.25 -6.27 12.09
CA TYR A 61 3.24 -5.30 12.49
C TYR A 61 1.96 -6.02 12.90
N VAL A 62 1.53 -5.84 14.16
CA VAL A 62 0.22 -6.31 14.63
C VAL A 62 -0.79 -5.20 14.43
N SER A 63 -1.88 -5.50 13.71
CA SER A 63 -2.87 -4.50 13.35
C SER A 63 -3.53 -3.86 14.58
N ASN A 64 -3.50 -2.52 14.60
CA ASN A 64 -4.16 -1.70 15.59
C ASN A 64 -4.95 -0.59 14.88
N SER A 65 -6.26 -0.69 14.89
CA SER A 65 -7.13 0.25 14.15
C SER A 65 -6.96 1.71 14.57
N LYS A 66 -6.55 1.98 15.81
CA LYS A 66 -6.29 3.36 16.28
C LYS A 66 -5.11 4.02 15.54
N GLU A 67 -4.22 3.23 14.93
CA GLU A 67 -3.02 3.72 14.29
C GLU A 67 -3.22 4.02 12.79
N TRP A 68 -4.03 3.22 12.11
CA TRP A 68 -4.24 3.33 10.66
C TRP A 68 -5.62 3.87 10.24
N ALA A 69 -6.60 4.00 11.18
CA ALA A 69 -7.96 4.42 10.84
C ALA A 69 -8.04 5.76 10.08
N THR A 70 -7.12 6.68 10.32
CA THR A 70 -7.06 7.97 9.60
C THR A 70 -6.84 7.80 8.09
N TYR A 71 -6.26 6.67 7.65
CA TYR A 71 -6.06 6.35 6.24
C TYR A 71 -7.19 5.49 5.65
N ALA A 72 -8.05 4.90 6.47
CA ALA A 72 -9.07 3.95 6.04
C ALA A 72 -10.38 4.66 5.61
N MET A 73 -10.33 5.43 4.54
CA MET A 73 -11.50 6.13 4.00
C MET A 73 -12.25 5.24 3.01
N GLY A 74 -13.44 4.77 3.40
CA GLY A 74 -14.31 3.93 2.58
C GLY A 74 -15.33 4.73 1.76
N ASN A 75 -15.92 4.06 0.75
CA ASN A 75 -17.08 4.54 -0.01
C ASN A 75 -17.92 3.35 -0.47
N ALA A 76 -19.14 3.23 0.06
CA ALA A 76 -20.05 2.12 -0.21
C ALA A 76 -20.44 1.97 -1.70
N ASN A 77 -20.30 3.03 -2.50
CA ASN A 77 -20.62 3.01 -3.92
C ASN A 77 -19.49 2.39 -4.77
N LEU A 78 -18.30 2.18 -4.19
CA LEU A 78 -17.16 1.58 -4.86
C LEU A 78 -16.91 0.16 -4.33
N PRO A 79 -16.39 -0.75 -5.14
CA PRO A 79 -16.03 -2.09 -4.67
C PRO A 79 -14.94 -2.03 -3.61
N TYR A 80 -14.02 -1.12 -3.73
CA TYR A 80 -13.00 -0.78 -2.74
C TYR A 80 -12.46 0.62 -3.00
N THR A 81 -11.80 1.20 -2.00
CA THR A 81 -11.09 2.47 -2.11
C THR A 81 -9.59 2.26 -1.93
N ARG A 82 -8.78 3.08 -2.59
CA ARG A 82 -7.31 3.10 -2.50
C ARG A 82 -6.89 4.37 -1.78
N ASN A 83 -6.27 4.24 -0.62
CA ASN A 83 -5.89 5.37 0.22
C ASN A 83 -4.37 5.36 0.40
N LEU A 84 -3.69 6.32 -0.22
CA LEU A 84 -2.23 6.43 -0.16
C LEU A 84 -1.78 6.83 1.25
N VAL A 85 -0.92 6.01 1.82
CA VAL A 85 -0.24 6.26 3.10
C VAL A 85 1.12 6.89 2.86
N ASP A 86 1.93 6.27 1.96
CA ASP A 86 3.30 6.66 1.72
C ASP A 86 3.80 6.24 0.33
N GLU A 87 4.82 6.92 -0.18
CA GLU A 87 5.44 6.64 -1.48
C GLU A 87 6.81 5.96 -1.37
N GLY A 88 7.23 5.54 -0.17
CA GLY A 88 8.46 4.77 0.05
C GLY A 88 9.69 5.37 -0.63
N ASN A 89 9.99 6.65 -0.41
CA ASN A 89 11.07 7.39 -1.08
C ASN A 89 10.95 7.40 -2.63
N GLY A 90 9.73 7.32 -3.17
CA GLY A 90 9.46 7.25 -4.61
C GLY A 90 9.67 5.85 -5.21
N LYS A 91 9.94 4.84 -4.39
CA LYS A 91 10.20 3.45 -4.80
C LYS A 91 9.04 2.50 -4.57
N ALA A 92 8.01 2.94 -3.88
CA ALA A 92 6.85 2.14 -3.54
C ALA A 92 5.55 2.95 -3.53
N ASN A 93 4.42 2.26 -3.43
CA ASN A 93 3.16 2.83 -2.96
C ASN A 93 2.66 1.97 -1.81
N LEU A 94 2.59 2.55 -0.62
CA LEU A 94 1.95 1.95 0.54
C LEU A 94 0.52 2.47 0.64
N LEU A 95 -0.46 1.57 0.56
CA LEU A 95 -1.88 1.90 0.44
C LEU A 95 -2.70 1.17 1.49
N VAL A 96 -3.60 1.87 2.16
CA VAL A 96 -4.71 1.23 2.88
C VAL A 96 -5.88 1.09 1.90
N LEU A 97 -6.37 -0.14 1.69
CA LEU A 97 -7.57 -0.42 0.91
C LEU A 97 -8.73 -0.75 1.85
N VAL A 98 -9.89 -0.14 1.59
CA VAL A 98 -11.14 -0.44 2.31
C VAL A 98 -12.08 -1.13 1.36
N TRP A 99 -12.45 -2.37 1.68
CA TRP A 99 -13.22 -3.28 0.84
C TRP A 99 -14.68 -3.30 1.26
N THR A 100 -15.57 -2.96 0.32
CA THR A 100 -17.01 -2.99 0.56
C THR A 100 -17.51 -4.42 0.69
N PRO A 101 -18.45 -4.73 1.62
CA PRO A 101 -19.05 -6.04 1.79
C PRO A 101 -19.57 -6.63 0.48
N GLY A 102 -19.28 -7.91 0.22
CA GLY A 102 -19.71 -8.64 -0.97
C GLY A 102 -19.10 -8.15 -2.30
N LYS A 103 -18.06 -7.32 -2.26
CA LYS A 103 -17.40 -6.78 -3.47
C LYS A 103 -16.00 -7.34 -3.66
N ALA A 104 -15.50 -7.17 -4.89
CA ALA A 104 -14.18 -7.68 -5.28
C ALA A 104 -13.46 -6.73 -6.25
N SER A 105 -12.15 -6.89 -6.35
CA SER A 105 -11.38 -6.33 -7.46
C SER A 105 -11.68 -7.06 -8.77
N PRO A 106 -11.38 -6.50 -9.95
CA PRO A 106 -11.22 -7.30 -11.16
C PRO A 106 -10.08 -8.31 -11.01
N ILE A 107 -10.00 -9.31 -11.87
CA ILE A 107 -8.79 -10.11 -12.07
C ILE A 107 -7.75 -9.19 -12.69
N HIS A 108 -6.54 -9.11 -12.14
CA HIS A 108 -5.53 -8.14 -12.59
C HIS A 108 -4.10 -8.64 -12.40
N ASP A 109 -3.18 -8.03 -13.14
CA ASP A 109 -1.73 -8.13 -12.96
C ASP A 109 -1.19 -6.96 -12.10
N HIS A 110 0.11 -6.97 -11.85
CA HIS A 110 0.79 -5.98 -11.01
C HIS A 110 1.75 -5.07 -11.80
N GLY A 111 1.73 -5.12 -13.14
CA GLY A 111 2.60 -4.30 -13.97
C GLY A 111 4.09 -4.50 -13.65
N ASN A 112 4.49 -5.74 -13.44
CA ASN A 112 5.86 -6.14 -13.05
C ASN A 112 6.32 -5.48 -11.72
N ALA A 113 5.41 -5.38 -10.75
CA ALA A 113 5.72 -4.95 -9.39
C ALA A 113 5.47 -6.09 -8.40
N HIS A 114 6.23 -6.12 -7.33
CA HIS A 114 5.94 -6.91 -6.15
C HIS A 114 4.75 -6.29 -5.40
N CYS A 115 3.87 -7.13 -4.86
CA CYS A 115 2.76 -6.72 -4.01
C CYS A 115 2.78 -7.54 -2.72
N VAL A 116 2.98 -6.88 -1.59
CA VAL A 116 2.81 -7.49 -0.27
C VAL A 116 1.53 -6.96 0.35
N MET A 117 0.57 -7.84 0.60
CA MET A 117 -0.73 -7.52 1.19
C MET A 117 -0.79 -8.02 2.63
N LYS A 118 -1.14 -7.15 3.58
CA LYS A 118 -1.46 -7.50 4.95
C LYS A 118 -2.91 -7.19 5.26
N ILE A 119 -3.61 -8.11 5.91
CA ILE A 119 -4.97 -7.88 6.37
C ILE A 119 -4.93 -7.10 7.69
N LEU A 120 -5.54 -5.90 7.70
CA LEU A 120 -5.61 -5.04 8.87
C LEU A 120 -6.90 -5.24 9.68
N ARG A 121 -8.00 -5.65 9.01
CA ARG A 121 -9.29 -5.95 9.64
C ARG A 121 -10.12 -6.85 8.75
N GLY A 122 -10.84 -7.80 9.36
CA GLY A 122 -11.74 -8.73 8.69
C GLY A 122 -10.99 -9.82 7.92
N ASN A 123 -11.63 -10.36 6.89
CA ASN A 123 -11.06 -11.41 6.06
C ASN A 123 -11.15 -11.01 4.59
N LEU A 124 -10.17 -11.41 3.80
CA LEU A 124 -10.20 -11.27 2.34
C LEU A 124 -9.90 -12.61 1.69
N THR A 125 -10.66 -12.94 0.65
CA THR A 125 -10.41 -14.11 -0.19
C THR A 125 -9.59 -13.68 -1.40
N GLU A 126 -8.43 -14.32 -1.59
CA GLU A 126 -7.59 -14.19 -2.78
C GLU A 126 -7.83 -15.39 -3.68
N THR A 127 -8.28 -15.15 -4.91
CA THR A 127 -8.39 -16.16 -5.96
C THR A 127 -7.31 -15.89 -7.00
N ARG A 128 -6.41 -16.86 -7.24
CA ARG A 128 -5.32 -16.77 -8.22
C ARG A 128 -5.69 -17.46 -9.51
N TYR A 129 -5.17 -16.94 -10.61
CA TYR A 129 -5.43 -17.42 -11.96
C TYR A 129 -4.12 -17.51 -12.75
N ASP A 130 -4.05 -18.44 -13.69
CA ASP A 130 -3.00 -18.43 -14.70
C ASP A 130 -3.24 -17.34 -15.74
N PHE A 131 -2.16 -16.85 -16.37
CA PHE A 131 -2.33 -15.98 -17.54
C PHE A 131 -3.05 -16.73 -18.67
N PRO A 132 -3.92 -16.04 -19.44
CA PRO A 132 -4.57 -16.67 -20.60
C PRO A 132 -3.54 -17.19 -21.61
N ASN A 133 -3.75 -18.41 -22.09
CA ASN A 133 -2.90 -19.04 -23.11
C ASN A 133 -3.40 -18.70 -24.52
N GLY A 134 -2.64 -17.88 -25.26
CA GLY A 134 -2.93 -17.52 -26.66
C GLY A 134 -4.07 -16.53 -26.82
N ASP A 135 -4.49 -16.31 -28.09
CA ASP A 135 -5.45 -15.26 -28.46
C ASP A 135 -6.93 -15.71 -28.46
N LYS A 136 -7.18 -16.98 -28.16
CA LYS A 136 -8.56 -17.50 -28.13
C LYS A 136 -9.25 -17.12 -26.83
N ALA A 137 -10.46 -16.56 -26.96
CA ALA A 137 -11.32 -16.31 -25.82
C ALA A 137 -11.64 -17.61 -25.08
N GLN A 138 -11.30 -17.67 -23.79
CA GLN A 138 -11.57 -18.79 -22.90
C GLN A 138 -11.74 -18.31 -21.46
N PRO A 139 -12.55 -18.98 -20.65
CA PRO A 139 -12.69 -18.66 -19.25
C PRO A 139 -11.36 -18.72 -18.51
N MET A 140 -11.18 -17.81 -17.55
CA MET A 140 -10.01 -17.80 -16.68
C MET A 140 -10.00 -19.04 -15.80
N GLN A 141 -8.85 -19.70 -15.72
CA GLN A 141 -8.68 -20.90 -14.90
C GLN A 141 -8.23 -20.53 -13.50
N VAL A 142 -9.01 -20.95 -12.50
CA VAL A 142 -8.64 -20.77 -11.08
C VAL A 142 -7.50 -21.74 -10.76
N LYS A 143 -6.43 -21.18 -10.21
CA LYS A 143 -5.24 -21.92 -9.75
C LYS A 143 -5.32 -22.26 -8.26
N SER A 144 -5.76 -21.30 -7.46
CA SER A 144 -5.95 -21.46 -6.01
C SER A 144 -6.92 -20.41 -5.47
N GLU A 145 -7.52 -20.73 -4.32
CA GLU A 145 -8.31 -19.78 -3.55
C GLU A 145 -7.92 -19.90 -2.07
N ASN A 146 -7.60 -18.79 -1.43
CA ASN A 146 -7.16 -18.75 -0.05
C ASN A 146 -7.87 -17.60 0.70
N VAL A 147 -8.31 -17.89 1.93
CA VAL A 147 -8.83 -16.87 2.85
C VAL A 147 -7.70 -16.38 3.74
N HIS A 148 -7.47 -15.08 3.72
CA HIS A 148 -6.50 -14.40 4.56
C HIS A 148 -7.22 -13.67 5.69
N ASN A 149 -6.97 -14.09 6.93
CA ASN A 149 -7.55 -13.50 8.13
C ASN A 149 -6.75 -12.27 8.59
N GLU A 150 -7.30 -11.53 9.55
CA GLU A 150 -6.60 -10.40 10.18
C GLU A 150 -5.18 -10.77 10.61
N ASN A 151 -4.23 -9.89 10.33
CA ASN A 151 -2.79 -10.04 10.46
C ASN A 151 -2.10 -11.01 9.47
N ALA A 152 -2.82 -11.77 8.66
CA ALA A 152 -2.19 -12.56 7.61
C ALA A 152 -1.48 -11.65 6.59
N VAL A 153 -0.37 -12.15 6.05
CA VAL A 153 0.39 -11.51 4.97
C VAL A 153 0.40 -12.44 3.75
N ALA A 154 0.21 -11.87 2.58
CA ALA A 154 0.26 -12.57 1.29
C ALA A 154 1.16 -11.80 0.33
N TYR A 155 1.91 -12.54 -0.49
CA TYR A 155 2.74 -12.00 -1.56
C TYR A 155 2.17 -12.35 -2.92
N MET A 156 2.22 -11.39 -3.83
CA MET A 156 1.83 -11.56 -5.23
C MET A 156 2.76 -10.79 -6.16
N ALA A 157 3.03 -11.39 -7.32
CA ALA A 157 3.78 -10.78 -8.42
C ALA A 157 3.37 -11.46 -9.73
N ASP A 158 3.71 -10.85 -10.87
CA ASP A 158 3.24 -11.33 -12.17
C ASP A 158 3.77 -12.74 -12.51
N GLU A 159 4.95 -13.15 -11.99
CA GLU A 159 5.45 -14.53 -12.16
C GLU A 159 4.60 -15.59 -11.46
N LEU A 160 3.78 -15.21 -10.48
CA LEU A 160 2.84 -16.11 -9.79
C LEU A 160 1.48 -16.21 -10.50
N GLY A 161 1.25 -15.35 -11.51
CA GLY A 161 0.01 -15.27 -12.28
C GLY A 161 -0.78 -13.99 -12.01
N LEU A 162 -2.10 -14.12 -12.11
CA LEU A 162 -3.08 -13.05 -11.87
C LEU A 162 -3.85 -13.34 -10.60
N HIS A 163 -4.42 -12.28 -10.00
CA HIS A 163 -5.33 -12.53 -8.89
C HIS A 163 -6.56 -11.60 -8.87
N ARG A 164 -7.52 -11.98 -8.07
CA ARG A 164 -8.68 -11.22 -7.64
C ARG A 164 -8.77 -11.30 -6.13
N VAL A 165 -9.00 -10.17 -5.48
CA VAL A 165 -9.24 -10.10 -4.02
C VAL A 165 -10.69 -9.72 -3.80
N SER A 166 -11.37 -10.41 -2.89
CA SER A 166 -12.78 -10.20 -2.57
C SER A 166 -13.03 -10.15 -1.07
N ASN A 167 -13.94 -9.26 -0.66
CA ASN A 167 -14.53 -9.26 0.67
C ASN A 167 -15.84 -10.04 0.60
N GLN A 168 -15.87 -11.25 1.15
CA GLN A 168 -17.05 -12.11 1.17
C GLN A 168 -17.87 -11.96 2.47
N ASP A 169 -17.35 -11.19 3.44
CA ASP A 169 -18.01 -10.94 4.71
C ASP A 169 -19.11 -9.87 4.58
N SER A 170 -19.93 -9.75 5.63
CA SER A 170 -21.02 -8.75 5.74
C SER A 170 -20.58 -7.40 6.27
N ASP A 171 -19.32 -7.26 6.73
CA ASP A 171 -18.70 -6.00 7.20
C ASP A 171 -17.54 -5.61 6.30
N TYR A 172 -17.10 -4.36 6.42
CA TYR A 172 -15.93 -3.87 5.70
C TYR A 172 -14.65 -4.58 6.13
N ALA A 173 -13.85 -5.00 5.17
CA ALA A 173 -12.49 -5.44 5.40
C ALA A 173 -11.50 -4.32 5.06
N VAL A 174 -10.32 -4.36 5.69
CA VAL A 174 -9.25 -3.38 5.46
C VAL A 174 -7.94 -4.11 5.27
N SER A 175 -7.17 -3.71 4.27
CA SER A 175 -5.84 -4.26 4.00
C SER A 175 -4.81 -3.17 3.75
N LEU A 176 -3.55 -3.48 4.05
CA LEU A 176 -2.37 -2.68 3.71
C LEU A 176 -1.68 -3.35 2.53
N HIS A 177 -1.42 -2.59 1.47
CA HIS A 177 -0.75 -3.06 0.27
C HIS A 177 0.52 -2.26 0.04
N LEU A 178 1.63 -2.95 -0.11
CA LEU A 178 2.91 -2.39 -0.53
C LEU A 178 3.20 -2.85 -1.96
N TYR A 179 3.19 -1.91 -2.91
CA TYR A 179 3.61 -2.14 -4.30
C TYR A 179 4.99 -1.55 -4.51
N THR A 180 5.94 -2.36 -4.97
CA THR A 180 7.29 -1.90 -5.28
C THR A 180 7.88 -2.67 -6.46
N PRO A 181 8.44 -2.00 -7.49
CA PRO A 181 8.37 -0.54 -7.76
C PRO A 181 6.92 -0.03 -7.89
N PRO A 182 6.68 1.30 -7.88
CA PRO A 182 5.34 1.88 -7.96
C PRO A 182 4.77 1.89 -9.40
N ASN A 183 4.94 0.79 -10.15
CA ASN A 183 4.59 0.69 -11.56
C ASN A 183 3.09 0.87 -11.79
N VAL A 184 2.25 0.23 -10.96
CA VAL A 184 0.79 0.33 -11.07
C VAL A 184 0.29 1.77 -10.96
N ALA A 185 0.95 2.61 -10.14
CA ALA A 185 0.59 4.02 -10.04
C ALA A 185 1.09 4.87 -11.22
N LYS A 186 2.20 4.46 -11.85
CA LYS A 186 2.84 5.21 -12.95
C LYS A 186 2.29 4.82 -14.32
N THR A 187 2.18 3.53 -14.58
CA THR A 187 1.84 2.96 -15.89
C THR A 187 0.53 2.18 -15.90
N GLY A 188 -0.08 1.98 -14.73
CA GLY A 188 -1.30 1.20 -14.60
C GLY A 188 -1.08 -0.30 -14.51
N CYS A 189 -2.15 -1.06 -14.70
CA CYS A 189 -2.16 -2.51 -14.72
C CYS A 189 -3.15 -3.01 -15.78
N ASN A 190 -3.15 -4.31 -16.04
CA ASN A 190 -4.16 -4.91 -16.90
C ASN A 190 -5.20 -5.62 -16.05
N THR A 191 -6.44 -5.55 -16.49
CA THR A 191 -7.56 -6.33 -15.97
C THR A 191 -7.97 -7.39 -16.98
N PHE A 192 -8.53 -8.51 -16.49
CA PHE A 192 -8.90 -9.66 -17.32
C PHE A 192 -10.35 -10.01 -17.11
N ASN A 193 -11.06 -10.21 -18.20
CA ASN A 193 -12.46 -10.65 -18.17
C ASN A 193 -12.53 -12.13 -17.78
N VAL A 194 -13.33 -12.47 -16.78
CA VAL A 194 -13.40 -13.84 -16.23
C VAL A 194 -13.87 -14.88 -17.24
N GLU A 195 -14.79 -14.52 -18.15
CA GLU A 195 -15.39 -15.44 -19.12
C GLU A 195 -14.55 -15.64 -20.38
N THR A 196 -13.76 -14.62 -20.74
CA THR A 196 -13.07 -14.59 -22.03
C THR A 196 -11.55 -14.50 -21.94
N GLY A 197 -11.01 -14.24 -20.75
CA GLY A 197 -9.59 -13.97 -20.58
C GLY A 197 -9.12 -12.65 -21.25
N LYS A 198 -10.03 -11.90 -21.86
CA LYS A 198 -9.67 -10.66 -22.59
C LYS A 198 -9.04 -9.63 -21.66
N LYS A 199 -7.84 -9.24 -22.02
CA LYS A 199 -7.07 -8.20 -21.33
C LYS A 199 -7.56 -6.79 -21.70
N THR A 200 -7.65 -5.92 -20.70
CA THR A 200 -7.92 -4.49 -20.85
C THR A 200 -6.94 -3.71 -20.00
N HIS A 201 -6.25 -2.74 -20.59
CA HIS A 201 -5.30 -1.90 -19.87
C HIS A 201 -6.02 -0.78 -19.11
N VAL A 202 -5.69 -0.62 -17.83
CA VAL A 202 -6.11 0.49 -16.96
C VAL A 202 -4.89 1.40 -16.75
N PRO A 203 -4.82 2.55 -17.43
CA PRO A 203 -3.58 3.32 -17.49
C PRO A 203 -3.20 4.02 -16.18
N LYS A 204 -4.14 4.17 -15.27
CA LYS A 204 -3.91 4.80 -13.96
C LYS A 204 -4.89 4.33 -12.92
N CYS A 205 -4.38 3.89 -11.78
CA CYS A 205 -5.18 3.60 -10.60
C CYS A 205 -5.22 4.82 -9.67
N SER A 206 -6.33 5.56 -9.69
CA SER A 206 -6.49 6.77 -8.87
C SER A 206 -6.60 6.45 -7.37
N ASN A 207 -6.07 7.33 -6.54
CA ASN A 207 -6.25 7.27 -5.11
C ASN A 207 -7.53 7.99 -4.69
N TYR A 208 -8.30 7.35 -3.80
CA TYR A 208 -9.49 7.95 -3.18
C TYR A 208 -9.11 8.99 -2.13
N SER A 209 -8.03 8.72 -1.39
CA SER A 209 -7.41 9.67 -0.48
C SER A 209 -5.89 9.53 -0.51
N ALA A 210 -5.19 10.54 -0.04
CA ALA A 210 -3.75 10.53 0.14
C ALA A 210 -3.40 11.20 1.47
N TYR A 211 -2.49 10.57 2.21
CA TYR A 211 -1.97 11.09 3.49
C TYR A 211 -3.09 11.46 4.49
N GLY A 212 -4.13 10.63 4.55
CA GLY A 212 -5.28 10.83 5.42
C GLY A 212 -6.23 11.97 4.99
N ARG A 213 -6.19 12.41 3.73
CA ARG A 213 -7.08 13.45 3.18
C ARG A 213 -7.70 13.02 1.85
N ARG A 214 -8.98 13.32 1.66
CA ARG A 214 -9.66 13.09 0.37
C ARG A 214 -8.94 13.82 -0.76
N VAL A 215 -8.69 13.11 -1.86
CA VAL A 215 -8.25 13.74 -3.10
C VAL A 215 -9.48 14.41 -3.71
N LYS A 216 -9.37 15.70 -4.04
CA LYS A 216 -10.42 16.41 -4.79
C LYS A 216 -10.34 15.95 -6.25
N GLU A 217 -11.49 15.55 -6.79
CA GLU A 217 -11.66 15.32 -8.23
C GLU A 217 -11.51 16.61 -9.03
#